data_ef355df02f0e0d2fe9f06055806fd615
#
_entry.id   ef355df02f0e0d2fe9f06055806fd615
#
_cell.length_a   1.000
_cell.length_b   1.000
_cell.length_c   1.000
_cell.angle_alpha   90.00
_cell.angle_beta   90.00
_cell.angle_gamma   90.00
#
_symmetry.space_group_name_H-M   'P 1'
#
loop_
_entity.id
_entity.type
_entity.pdbx_description
1 polymer ?
#
loop_
_entity_poly.entity_id
_entity_poly.type
_entity_poly.pdbx_seq_one_letter_code
_entity_poly.pdbx_strand_id
1 'polypeptide(L)'
;MENRTEALLERLPKEIEGVLITSEVGRRYLTGMQSSAGTLLALRGIGAYLIIDFRYFEKARAVCSGCEVILQDKLYGQIGELLKRHGVRRLAVESDYMTLAEYARWKERLPDIELFSDARAGEALRALRAVKSPRELAAIRAAQKITDDAFTHICGYIKAGMTDRQIAGELLDYTYRHGSERPAFDYIVVSGAHSSMPHGVPTDKKVEKGDFITMDFGCVVDGYCSDMTRTVAIGQVSEEQRHVY
;
A
#
# COMPACT_ATOMS: atom_id res chain seq x y z
N MET A 1 13.25 12.83 -12.62
CA MET A 1 12.59 12.25 -11.41
C MET A 1 13.56 12.43 -10.26
N GLU A 2 13.07 12.94 -9.13
CA GLU A 2 13.84 13.03 -7.89
C GLU A 2 14.39 11.65 -7.52
N ASN A 3 15.66 11.55 -7.19
CA ASN A 3 16.27 10.28 -6.78
C ASN A 3 15.81 9.93 -5.36
N ARG A 4 14.68 9.23 -5.26
CA ARG A 4 14.05 8.87 -3.98
C ARG A 4 14.92 8.01 -3.08
N THR A 5 15.80 7.20 -3.66
CA THR A 5 16.74 6.37 -2.87
C THR A 5 17.82 7.24 -2.24
N GLU A 6 18.32 8.26 -2.94
CA GLU A 6 19.23 9.25 -2.38
C GLU A 6 18.56 10.07 -1.27
N ALA A 7 17.35 10.58 -1.53
CA ALA A 7 16.57 11.32 -0.54
C ALA A 7 16.26 10.50 0.73
N LEU A 8 16.10 9.16 0.62
CA LEU A 8 15.99 8.28 1.76
C LEU A 8 17.30 8.19 2.55
N LEU A 9 18.41 7.99 1.85
CA LEU A 9 19.73 7.89 2.48
C LEU A 9 20.17 9.20 3.15
N GLU A 10 19.81 10.36 2.59
CA GLU A 10 20.08 11.67 3.20
C GLU A 10 19.39 11.87 4.56
N ARG A 11 18.24 11.21 4.78
CA ARG A 11 17.51 11.24 6.06
C ARG A 11 18.07 10.29 7.11
N LEU A 12 18.93 9.37 6.71
CA LEU A 12 19.60 8.45 7.64
C LEU A 12 20.89 9.07 8.17
N PRO A 13 21.29 8.76 9.41
CA PRO A 13 22.59 9.17 9.97
C PRO A 13 23.74 8.84 9.02
N LYS A 14 24.80 9.67 9.04
CA LYS A 14 25.92 9.53 8.10
C LYS A 14 26.72 8.24 8.26
N GLU A 15 26.69 7.65 9.45
CA GLU A 15 27.31 6.34 9.73
C GLU A 15 26.59 5.16 9.04
N ILE A 16 25.33 5.36 8.59
CA ILE A 16 24.59 4.37 7.81
C ILE A 16 25.01 4.51 6.35
N GLU A 17 25.62 3.46 5.83
CA GLU A 17 26.19 3.45 4.48
C GLU A 17 25.16 2.98 3.42
N GLY A 18 24.08 2.32 3.87
CA GLY A 18 23.02 1.88 2.98
C GLY A 18 21.78 1.43 3.72
N VAL A 19 20.75 1.08 2.96
CA VAL A 19 19.48 0.58 3.47
C VAL A 19 18.97 -0.60 2.64
N LEU A 20 18.41 -1.59 3.34
CA LEU A 20 17.78 -2.76 2.74
C LEU A 20 16.27 -2.62 2.88
N ILE A 21 15.57 -2.54 1.75
CA ILE A 21 14.12 -2.38 1.67
C ILE A 21 13.49 -3.67 1.15
N THR A 22 12.63 -4.28 1.95
CA THR A 22 11.95 -5.53 1.63
C THR A 22 10.45 -5.39 1.52
N SER A 23 9.85 -4.31 2.04
CA SER A 23 8.42 -4.05 1.90
C SER A 23 8.01 -3.77 0.45
N GLU A 24 6.85 -4.28 0.04
CA GLU A 24 6.28 -3.99 -1.29
C GLU A 24 6.07 -2.49 -1.50
N VAL A 25 5.52 -1.83 -0.50
CA VAL A 25 5.23 -0.40 -0.54
C VAL A 25 6.51 0.43 -0.65
N GLY A 26 7.55 0.09 0.13
CA GLY A 26 8.86 0.76 0.09
C GLY A 26 9.53 0.59 -1.27
N ARG A 27 9.59 -0.64 -1.79
CA ARG A 27 10.13 -0.92 -3.14
C ARG A 27 9.39 -0.15 -4.21
N ARG A 28 8.04 -0.21 -4.22
CA ARG A 28 7.22 0.51 -5.20
C ARG A 28 7.46 2.01 -5.12
N TYR A 29 7.48 2.59 -3.92
CA TYR A 29 7.72 4.02 -3.74
C TYR A 29 9.08 4.46 -4.29
N LEU A 30 10.13 3.68 -4.03
CA LEU A 30 11.52 4.02 -4.39
C LEU A 30 11.85 3.73 -5.86
N THR A 31 11.24 2.70 -6.47
CA THR A 31 11.61 2.23 -7.82
C THR A 31 10.51 2.40 -8.86
N GLY A 32 9.28 2.66 -8.46
CA GLY A 32 8.09 2.63 -9.32
C GLY A 32 7.60 1.21 -9.65
N MET A 33 8.33 0.15 -9.24
CA MET A 33 7.99 -1.24 -9.56
C MET A 33 7.06 -1.87 -8.54
N GLN A 34 5.88 -2.28 -9.00
CA GLN A 34 4.97 -3.10 -8.20
C GLN A 34 5.35 -4.58 -8.33
N SER A 35 5.63 -5.23 -7.21
CA SER A 35 5.98 -6.64 -7.15
C SER A 35 5.72 -7.22 -5.77
N SER A 36 5.21 -8.43 -5.70
CA SER A 36 5.05 -9.17 -4.43
C SER A 36 6.37 -9.76 -3.90
N ALA A 37 7.46 -9.67 -4.68
CA ALA A 37 8.79 -10.17 -4.31
C ALA A 37 9.88 -9.16 -4.70
N GLY A 38 11.08 -9.35 -4.17
CA GLY A 38 12.28 -8.54 -4.45
C GLY A 38 12.85 -7.87 -3.21
N THR A 39 14.08 -7.42 -3.34
CA THR A 39 14.84 -6.70 -2.32
C THR A 39 15.55 -5.53 -2.97
N LEU A 40 15.36 -4.34 -2.43
CA LEU A 40 16.08 -3.15 -2.87
C LEU A 40 17.22 -2.87 -1.88
N LEU A 41 18.44 -2.83 -2.39
CA LEU A 41 19.62 -2.35 -1.68
C LEU A 41 19.98 -0.96 -2.21
N ALA A 42 19.90 0.07 -1.37
CA ALA A 42 20.34 1.41 -1.72
C ALA A 42 21.61 1.76 -0.92
N LEU A 43 22.66 2.22 -1.60
CA LEU A 43 23.98 2.50 -1.04
C LEU A 43 24.34 3.97 -1.24
N ARG A 44 24.77 4.62 -0.17
CA ARG A 44 25.06 6.06 -0.11
C ARG A 44 26.19 6.44 -1.08
N GLY A 45 25.91 7.40 -1.98
CA GLY A 45 26.88 7.87 -2.97
C GLY A 45 27.26 6.86 -4.07
N ILE A 46 26.56 5.71 -4.13
CA ILE A 46 26.84 4.63 -5.08
C ILE A 46 25.65 4.42 -6.01
N GLY A 47 24.46 4.20 -5.45
CA GLY A 47 23.25 3.93 -6.21
C GLY A 47 22.38 2.86 -5.55
N ALA A 48 21.44 2.35 -6.31
CA ALA A 48 20.50 1.34 -5.81
C ALA A 48 20.44 0.11 -6.72
N TYR A 49 20.20 -1.04 -6.13
CA TYR A 49 20.12 -2.36 -6.77
C TYR A 49 18.80 -3.03 -6.39
N LEU A 50 17.96 -3.31 -7.38
CA LEU A 50 16.74 -4.09 -7.20
C LEU A 50 17.01 -5.55 -7.59
N ILE A 51 17.18 -6.42 -6.60
CA ILE A 51 17.30 -7.86 -6.80
C ILE A 51 15.90 -8.45 -6.80
N ILE A 52 15.48 -9.03 -7.93
CA ILE A 52 14.10 -9.46 -8.15
C ILE A 52 14.05 -10.76 -8.94
N ASP A 53 13.07 -11.61 -8.67
CA ASP A 53 12.95 -12.91 -9.31
C ASP A 53 12.51 -12.82 -10.78
N PHE A 54 12.64 -13.93 -11.50
CA PHE A 54 12.39 -14.04 -12.94
C PHE A 54 10.96 -13.62 -13.34
N ARG A 55 9.96 -13.75 -12.46
CA ARG A 55 8.56 -13.38 -12.74
C ARG A 55 8.40 -11.89 -13.02
N TYR A 56 9.24 -11.08 -12.42
CA TYR A 56 9.17 -9.62 -12.48
C TYR A 56 10.34 -8.97 -13.21
N PHE A 57 11.39 -9.71 -13.53
CA PHE A 57 12.66 -9.17 -14.01
C PHE A 57 12.52 -8.35 -15.28
N GLU A 58 11.83 -8.86 -16.30
CA GLU A 58 11.58 -8.16 -17.56
C GLU A 58 10.83 -6.84 -17.34
N LYS A 59 9.74 -6.90 -16.57
CA LYS A 59 8.95 -5.71 -16.22
C LYS A 59 9.76 -4.70 -15.43
N ALA A 60 10.55 -5.16 -14.45
CA ALA A 60 11.39 -4.29 -13.64
C ALA A 60 12.41 -3.53 -14.52
N ARG A 61 13.07 -4.21 -15.46
CA ARG A 61 14.00 -3.56 -16.41
C ARG A 61 13.34 -2.49 -17.28
N ALA A 62 12.07 -2.67 -17.62
CA ALA A 62 11.33 -1.71 -18.42
C ALA A 62 10.83 -0.50 -17.63
N VAL A 63 10.50 -0.68 -16.33
CA VAL A 63 9.81 0.31 -15.50
C VAL A 63 10.75 1.05 -14.55
N CYS A 64 11.74 0.35 -13.95
CA CYS A 64 12.60 0.96 -12.95
C CYS A 64 13.55 1.98 -13.56
N SER A 65 13.55 3.16 -12.95
CA SER A 65 14.53 4.21 -13.24
C SER A 65 15.25 4.58 -11.94
N GLY A 66 16.58 4.70 -11.99
CA GLY A 66 17.38 5.09 -10.83
C GLY A 66 17.86 3.92 -9.96
N CYS A 67 17.69 2.67 -10.41
CA CYS A 67 18.33 1.51 -9.81
C CYS A 67 18.76 0.49 -10.90
N GLU A 68 19.80 -0.26 -10.62
CA GLU A 68 20.20 -1.41 -11.41
C GLU A 68 19.29 -2.60 -11.05
N VAL A 69 18.73 -3.27 -12.06
CA VAL A 69 17.86 -4.44 -11.86
C VAL A 69 18.69 -5.70 -12.05
N ILE A 70 18.76 -6.53 -11.01
CA ILE A 70 19.53 -7.77 -10.97
C ILE A 70 18.55 -8.95 -10.87
N LEU A 71 18.71 -9.93 -11.75
CA LEU A 71 17.97 -11.20 -11.63
C LEU A 71 18.39 -11.94 -10.37
N GLN A 72 17.44 -12.27 -9.52
CA GLN A 72 17.69 -13.01 -8.29
C GLN A 72 18.04 -14.47 -8.59
N ASP A 73 19.19 -14.90 -8.07
CA ASP A 73 19.62 -16.29 -7.95
C ASP A 73 19.82 -16.63 -6.46
N LYS A 74 20.97 -16.26 -5.92
CA LYS A 74 21.32 -16.44 -4.50
C LYS A 74 21.29 -15.09 -3.77
N LEU A 75 20.10 -14.65 -3.37
CA LEU A 75 19.85 -13.31 -2.83
C LEU A 75 20.91 -12.83 -1.84
N TYR A 76 21.18 -13.60 -0.79
CA TYR A 76 22.14 -13.20 0.26
C TYR A 76 23.58 -13.10 -0.28
N GLY A 77 23.96 -14.02 -1.17
CA GLY A 77 25.27 -13.99 -1.84
C GLY A 77 25.42 -12.76 -2.72
N GLN A 78 24.41 -12.48 -3.55
CA GLN A 78 24.42 -11.31 -4.44
C GLN A 78 24.50 -10.00 -3.64
N ILE A 79 23.73 -9.87 -2.54
CA ILE A 79 23.82 -8.72 -1.64
C ILE A 79 25.21 -8.63 -1.00
N GLY A 80 25.74 -9.75 -0.48
CA GLY A 80 27.07 -9.79 0.13
C GLY A 80 28.19 -9.37 -0.84
N GLU A 81 28.12 -9.82 -2.10
CA GLU A 81 29.07 -9.42 -3.14
C GLU A 81 29.00 -7.92 -3.46
N LEU A 82 27.78 -7.35 -3.55
CA LEU A 82 27.59 -5.91 -3.74
C LEU A 82 28.19 -5.11 -2.58
N LEU A 83 27.88 -5.50 -1.33
CA LEU A 83 28.40 -4.83 -0.14
C LEU A 83 29.93 -4.90 -0.07
N LYS A 84 30.52 -6.07 -0.36
CA LYS A 84 31.97 -6.26 -0.41
C LYS A 84 32.62 -5.43 -1.52
N ARG A 85 32.04 -5.42 -2.72
CA ARG A 85 32.52 -4.62 -3.87
C ARG A 85 32.63 -3.13 -3.54
N HIS A 86 31.67 -2.62 -2.78
CA HIS A 86 31.59 -1.20 -2.43
C HIS A 86 32.16 -0.85 -1.05
N GLY A 87 32.69 -1.83 -0.31
CA GLY A 87 33.28 -1.63 1.02
C GLY A 87 32.28 -1.23 2.10
N VAL A 88 30.99 -1.53 1.90
CA VAL A 88 29.90 -1.19 2.82
C VAL A 88 29.79 -2.22 3.92
N ARG A 89 29.65 -1.75 5.17
CA ARG A 89 29.56 -2.60 6.37
C ARG A 89 28.37 -2.27 7.29
N ARG A 90 27.69 -1.15 7.08
CA ARG A 90 26.63 -0.66 7.96
C ARG A 90 25.36 -0.37 7.19
N LEU A 91 24.33 -1.20 7.43
CA LEU A 91 23.02 -1.11 6.76
C LEU A 91 21.89 -0.91 7.77
N ALA A 92 20.96 -0.02 7.46
CA ALA A 92 19.67 0.01 8.10
C ALA A 92 18.71 -0.97 7.41
N VAL A 93 17.76 -1.54 8.17
CA VAL A 93 16.68 -2.38 7.67
C VAL A 93 15.31 -1.83 8.10
N GLU A 94 14.26 -2.19 7.37
CA GLU A 94 12.88 -1.81 7.72
C GLU A 94 12.37 -2.65 8.90
N SER A 95 12.64 -2.22 10.14
CA SER A 95 12.26 -2.94 11.36
C SER A 95 10.74 -3.08 11.56
N ASP A 96 9.96 -2.16 11.01
CA ASP A 96 8.48 -2.19 11.07
C ASP A 96 7.87 -3.20 10.07
N TYR A 97 8.67 -3.75 9.16
CA TYR A 97 8.20 -4.69 8.15
C TYR A 97 8.91 -6.04 8.22
N MET A 98 10.22 -6.02 8.43
CA MET A 98 11.04 -7.23 8.48
C MET A 98 10.69 -8.06 9.72
N THR A 99 10.36 -9.33 9.53
CA THR A 99 10.11 -10.24 10.65
C THR A 99 11.41 -10.55 11.42
N LEU A 100 11.30 -10.90 12.69
CA LEU A 100 12.46 -11.33 13.49
C LEU A 100 13.21 -12.50 12.85
N ALA A 101 12.49 -13.44 12.22
CA ALA A 101 13.08 -14.59 11.55
C ALA A 101 13.85 -14.19 10.29
N GLU A 102 13.38 -13.20 9.53
CA GLU A 102 14.11 -12.65 8.39
C GLU A 102 15.35 -11.90 8.84
N TYR A 103 15.24 -11.06 9.86
CA TYR A 103 16.38 -10.35 10.43
C TYR A 103 17.46 -11.31 10.91
N ALA A 104 17.10 -12.39 11.62
CA ALA A 104 18.04 -13.40 12.07
C ALA A 104 18.75 -14.07 10.89
N ARG A 105 18.02 -14.40 9.81
CA ARG A 105 18.62 -14.93 8.58
C ARG A 105 19.59 -13.95 7.91
N TRP A 106 19.23 -12.67 7.83
CA TRP A 106 20.13 -11.64 7.28
C TRP A 106 21.42 -11.54 8.10
N LYS A 107 21.35 -11.54 9.44
CA LYS A 107 22.53 -11.54 10.32
C LYS A 107 23.42 -12.77 10.12
N GLU A 108 22.81 -13.95 10.02
CA GLU A 108 23.54 -15.19 9.78
C GLU A 108 24.26 -15.18 8.42
N ARG A 109 23.60 -14.66 7.39
CA ARG A 109 24.11 -14.67 6.00
C ARG A 109 25.07 -13.53 5.67
N LEU A 110 25.05 -12.48 6.45
CA LEU A 110 25.92 -11.30 6.32
C LEU A 110 26.67 -11.02 7.64
N PRO A 111 27.54 -11.94 8.12
CA PRO A 111 28.14 -11.84 9.44
C PRO A 111 29.07 -10.63 9.61
N ASP A 112 29.63 -10.11 8.53
CA ASP A 112 30.56 -8.96 8.51
C ASP A 112 29.83 -7.62 8.39
N ILE A 113 28.47 -7.62 8.33
CA ILE A 113 27.65 -6.44 8.16
C ILE A 113 26.92 -6.12 9.47
N GLU A 114 27.08 -4.91 9.92
CA GLU A 114 26.29 -4.37 11.03
C GLU A 114 24.91 -3.95 10.53
N LEU A 115 23.87 -4.67 10.99
CA LEU A 115 22.47 -4.40 10.62
C LEU A 115 21.79 -3.62 11.73
N PHE A 116 21.35 -2.40 11.42
CA PHE A 116 20.56 -1.53 12.31
C PHE A 116 19.06 -1.81 12.11
N SER A 117 18.43 -2.40 13.12
CA SER A 117 17.01 -2.78 13.12
C SER A 117 16.16 -1.89 14.04
N ASP A 118 16.58 -0.67 14.28
CA ASP A 118 15.77 0.34 14.95
C ASP A 118 14.81 1.05 13.96
N ALA A 119 14.03 2.01 14.46
CA ALA A 119 12.97 2.65 13.68
C ALA A 119 13.47 3.57 12.54
N ARG A 120 14.77 3.88 12.46
CA ARG A 120 15.32 4.93 11.59
C ARG A 120 14.98 4.76 10.10
N ALA A 121 15.06 3.55 9.56
CA ALA A 121 14.74 3.30 8.14
C ALA A 121 13.25 3.48 7.85
N GLY A 122 12.39 2.94 8.70
CA GLY A 122 10.94 3.08 8.57
C GLY A 122 10.48 4.53 8.76
N GLU A 123 11.02 5.25 9.75
CA GLU A 123 10.73 6.68 9.97
C GLU A 123 11.15 7.54 8.79
N ALA A 124 12.36 7.35 8.25
CA ALA A 124 12.84 8.08 7.09
C ALA A 124 11.96 7.84 5.85
N LEU A 125 11.56 6.57 5.62
CA LEU A 125 10.67 6.22 4.51
C LEU A 125 9.26 6.79 4.70
N ARG A 126 8.70 6.75 5.91
CA ARG A 126 7.41 7.38 6.23
C ARG A 126 7.44 8.89 6.02
N ALA A 127 8.50 9.56 6.48
CA ALA A 127 8.67 11.00 6.32
C ALA A 127 8.73 11.42 4.84
N LEU A 128 9.40 10.65 3.99
CA LEU A 128 9.39 10.88 2.53
C LEU A 128 7.99 10.72 1.93
N ARG A 129 7.29 9.65 2.30
CA ARG A 129 5.95 9.33 1.80
C ARG A 129 4.87 10.28 2.34
N ALA A 130 5.12 10.96 3.47
CA ALA A 130 4.15 11.89 4.06
C ALA A 130 3.90 13.10 3.16
N VAL A 131 4.93 13.60 2.48
CA VAL A 131 4.81 14.72 1.53
C VAL A 131 4.67 14.17 0.11
N LYS A 132 3.50 14.38 -0.49
CA LYS A 132 3.18 13.83 -1.82
C LYS A 132 3.63 14.78 -2.93
N SER A 133 4.24 14.22 -3.95
CA SER A 133 4.52 14.92 -5.21
C SER A 133 3.23 15.23 -6.01
N PRO A 134 3.26 16.12 -6.99
CA PRO A 134 2.11 16.39 -7.87
C PRO A 134 1.57 15.13 -8.56
N ARG A 135 2.44 14.20 -8.97
CA ARG A 135 2.04 12.92 -9.58
C ARG A 135 1.29 12.03 -8.59
N GLU A 136 1.78 11.93 -7.35
CA GLU A 136 1.14 11.15 -6.29
C GLU A 136 -0.23 11.73 -5.90
N LEU A 137 -0.33 13.06 -5.83
CA LEU A 137 -1.61 13.74 -5.62
C LEU A 137 -2.59 13.49 -6.77
N ALA A 138 -2.11 13.44 -8.01
CA ALA A 138 -2.98 13.12 -9.16
C ALA A 138 -3.53 11.70 -9.05
N ALA A 139 -2.71 10.71 -8.67
CA ALA A 139 -3.15 9.33 -8.45
C ALA A 139 -4.18 9.20 -7.32
N ILE A 140 -3.93 9.88 -6.17
CA ILE A 140 -4.88 9.91 -5.05
C ILE A 140 -6.22 10.53 -5.49
N ARG A 141 -6.18 11.65 -6.23
CA ARG A 141 -7.39 12.31 -6.75
C ARG A 141 -8.14 11.42 -7.74
N ALA A 142 -7.42 10.66 -8.59
CA ALA A 142 -8.05 9.73 -9.51
C ALA A 142 -8.75 8.58 -8.78
N ALA A 143 -8.12 8.02 -7.74
CA ALA A 143 -8.75 7.01 -6.89
C ALA A 143 -9.98 7.57 -6.17
N GLN A 144 -9.88 8.79 -5.60
CA GLN A 144 -11.00 9.44 -4.93
C GLN A 144 -12.16 9.71 -5.90
N LYS A 145 -11.86 10.16 -7.11
CA LYS A 145 -12.90 10.42 -8.13
C LYS A 145 -13.72 9.16 -8.45
N ILE A 146 -13.07 8.01 -8.62
CA ILE A 146 -13.77 6.73 -8.83
C ILE A 146 -14.66 6.40 -7.64
N THR A 147 -14.18 6.62 -6.42
CA THR A 147 -14.93 6.37 -5.19
C THR A 147 -16.15 7.29 -5.05
N ASP A 148 -16.00 8.58 -5.35
CA ASP A 148 -17.10 9.54 -5.34
C ASP A 148 -18.18 9.20 -6.38
N ASP A 149 -17.76 8.80 -7.58
CA ASP A 149 -18.66 8.37 -8.64
C ASP A 149 -19.38 7.05 -8.28
N ALA A 150 -18.67 6.11 -7.65
CA ALA A 150 -19.25 4.87 -7.15
C ALA A 150 -20.31 5.13 -6.07
N PHE A 151 -20.07 6.10 -5.18
CA PHE A 151 -21.08 6.51 -4.21
C PHE A 151 -22.32 7.11 -4.87
N THR A 152 -22.14 7.97 -5.85
CA THR A 152 -23.26 8.55 -6.61
C THR A 152 -24.07 7.46 -7.30
N HIS A 153 -23.40 6.50 -7.94
CA HIS A 153 -24.02 5.36 -8.60
C HIS A 153 -24.82 4.50 -7.61
N ILE A 154 -24.20 4.12 -6.47
CA ILE A 154 -24.82 3.21 -5.52
C ILE A 154 -26.06 3.80 -4.85
N CYS A 155 -26.09 5.11 -4.64
CA CYS A 155 -27.29 5.79 -4.12
C CYS A 155 -28.51 5.63 -5.04
N GLY A 156 -28.32 5.54 -6.36
CA GLY A 156 -29.39 5.26 -7.32
C GLY A 156 -29.71 3.77 -7.48
N TYR A 157 -28.79 2.90 -7.09
CA TYR A 157 -28.88 1.46 -7.30
C TYR A 157 -29.58 0.74 -6.12
N ILE A 158 -29.30 1.13 -4.88
CA ILE A 158 -29.80 0.48 -3.67
C ILE A 158 -31.32 0.48 -3.60
N LYS A 159 -31.90 -0.70 -3.31
CA LYS A 159 -33.35 -0.89 -3.11
C LYS A 159 -33.58 -1.78 -1.88
N ALA A 160 -34.69 -1.53 -1.19
CA ALA A 160 -35.14 -2.44 -0.14
C ALA A 160 -35.25 -3.88 -0.68
N GLY A 161 -34.83 -4.85 0.10
CA GLY A 161 -34.75 -6.27 -0.26
C GLY A 161 -33.42 -6.73 -0.81
N MET A 162 -32.52 -5.83 -1.21
CA MET A 162 -31.13 -6.19 -1.53
C MET A 162 -30.37 -6.58 -0.27
N THR A 163 -29.37 -7.44 -0.42
CA THR A 163 -28.48 -7.81 0.70
C THR A 163 -27.28 -6.86 0.78
N ASP A 164 -26.66 -6.77 1.96
CA ASP A 164 -25.39 -6.04 2.14
C ASP A 164 -24.33 -6.52 1.14
N ARG A 165 -24.24 -7.86 0.90
CA ARG A 165 -23.32 -8.45 -0.09
C ARG A 165 -23.60 -8.01 -1.52
N GLN A 166 -24.85 -7.88 -1.91
CA GLN A 166 -25.20 -7.42 -3.26
C GLN A 166 -24.77 -5.96 -3.48
N ILE A 167 -24.92 -5.12 -2.46
CA ILE A 167 -24.50 -3.72 -2.50
C ILE A 167 -22.98 -3.63 -2.54
N ALA A 168 -22.28 -4.39 -1.69
CA ALA A 168 -20.81 -4.44 -1.70
C ALA A 168 -20.27 -4.95 -3.05
N GLY A 169 -20.90 -5.97 -3.64
CA GLY A 169 -20.55 -6.49 -4.95
C GLY A 169 -20.71 -5.47 -6.06
N GLU A 170 -21.79 -4.69 -6.06
CA GLU A 170 -22.01 -3.62 -7.05
C GLU A 170 -20.95 -2.50 -6.92
N LEU A 171 -20.62 -2.07 -5.71
CA LEU A 171 -19.56 -1.10 -5.47
C LEU A 171 -18.21 -1.60 -6.01
N LEU A 172 -17.89 -2.85 -5.75
CA LEU A 172 -16.65 -3.48 -6.20
C LEU A 172 -16.59 -3.56 -7.74
N ASP A 173 -17.65 -4.02 -8.37
CA ASP A 173 -17.76 -4.12 -9.83
C ASP A 173 -17.69 -2.74 -10.48
N TYR A 174 -18.39 -1.74 -9.92
CA TYR A 174 -18.33 -0.37 -10.41
C TYR A 174 -16.90 0.18 -10.39
N THR A 175 -16.19 0.05 -9.27
CA THR A 175 -14.82 0.59 -9.15
C THR A 175 -13.87 -0.08 -10.13
N TYR A 176 -13.95 -1.41 -10.34
CA TYR A 176 -13.14 -2.11 -11.34
C TYR A 176 -13.45 -1.67 -12.77
N ARG A 177 -14.71 -1.54 -13.13
CA ARG A 177 -15.11 -1.05 -14.47
C ARG A 177 -14.63 0.37 -14.76
N HIS A 178 -14.37 1.17 -13.73
CA HIS A 178 -13.90 2.56 -13.87
C HIS A 178 -12.41 2.74 -13.63
N GLY A 179 -11.62 1.67 -13.62
CA GLY A 179 -10.16 1.72 -13.66
C GLY A 179 -9.44 1.52 -12.34
N SER A 180 -10.15 1.05 -11.30
CA SER A 180 -9.49 0.60 -10.07
C SER A 180 -8.61 -0.63 -10.33
N GLU A 181 -7.38 -0.63 -9.80
CA GLU A 181 -6.50 -1.80 -9.82
C GLU A 181 -7.00 -2.91 -8.88
N ARG A 182 -7.59 -2.52 -7.77
CA ARG A 182 -8.11 -3.39 -6.70
C ARG A 182 -8.82 -2.55 -5.63
N PRO A 183 -9.60 -3.15 -4.74
CA PRO A 183 -10.06 -2.45 -3.54
C PRO A 183 -8.87 -2.00 -2.68
N ALA A 184 -9.01 -0.87 -2.01
CA ALA A 184 -7.98 -0.37 -1.09
C ALA A 184 -7.92 -1.22 0.20
N PHE A 185 -9.09 -1.72 0.62
CA PHE A 185 -9.33 -2.62 1.76
C PHE A 185 -10.62 -3.40 1.51
N ASP A 186 -10.93 -4.36 2.36
CA ASP A 186 -12.18 -5.11 2.27
C ASP A 186 -13.36 -4.19 2.54
N TYR A 187 -14.33 -4.12 1.60
CA TYR A 187 -15.45 -3.19 1.71
C TYR A 187 -16.36 -3.55 2.88
N ILE A 188 -16.71 -2.54 3.65
CA ILE A 188 -17.72 -2.63 4.70
C ILE A 188 -19.02 -2.09 4.14
N VAL A 189 -20.06 -2.93 4.10
CA VAL A 189 -21.44 -2.53 3.78
C VAL A 189 -22.33 -3.23 4.79
N VAL A 190 -22.92 -2.45 5.67
CA VAL A 190 -23.74 -2.96 6.79
C VAL A 190 -25.01 -2.15 6.96
N SER A 191 -26.14 -2.82 7.18
CA SER A 191 -27.45 -2.16 7.24
C SER A 191 -28.23 -2.44 8.52
N GLY A 192 -29.16 -1.55 8.85
CA GLY A 192 -30.02 -1.62 10.04
C GLY A 192 -29.19 -1.66 11.34
N ALA A 193 -29.48 -2.58 12.25
CA ALA A 193 -28.76 -2.70 13.52
C ALA A 193 -27.25 -2.96 13.34
N HIS A 194 -26.83 -3.59 12.22
CA HIS A 194 -25.42 -3.82 11.93
C HIS A 194 -24.66 -2.55 11.54
N SER A 195 -25.34 -1.47 11.15
CA SER A 195 -24.68 -0.21 10.79
C SER A 195 -23.95 0.45 11.97
N SER A 196 -24.18 -0.02 13.19
CA SER A 196 -23.45 0.39 14.40
C SER A 196 -22.08 -0.30 14.55
N MET A 197 -21.74 -1.27 13.69
CA MET A 197 -20.49 -2.02 13.76
C MET A 197 -19.42 -1.40 12.83
N PRO A 198 -18.39 -0.72 13.38
CA PRO A 198 -17.37 -0.02 12.55
C PRO A 198 -16.59 -0.95 11.60
N HIS A 199 -16.42 -2.22 11.99
CA HIS A 199 -15.73 -3.25 11.19
C HIS A 199 -16.67 -4.39 10.80
N GLY A 200 -17.94 -4.05 10.51
CA GLY A 200 -18.90 -5.04 10.08
C GLY A 200 -18.59 -5.60 8.70
N VAL A 201 -18.89 -6.88 8.49
CA VAL A 201 -18.70 -7.57 7.20
C VAL A 201 -20.04 -7.64 6.48
N PRO A 202 -20.10 -7.43 5.15
CA PRO A 202 -21.33 -7.57 4.38
C PRO A 202 -21.95 -8.97 4.53
N THR A 203 -23.24 -9.02 4.89
CA THR A 203 -23.98 -10.26 5.13
C THR A 203 -25.12 -10.45 4.14
N ASP A 204 -25.87 -11.54 4.30
CA ASP A 204 -27.12 -11.79 3.56
C ASP A 204 -28.34 -11.09 4.19
N LYS A 205 -28.12 -10.20 5.18
CA LYS A 205 -29.17 -9.33 5.70
C LYS A 205 -29.74 -8.50 4.58
N LYS A 206 -31.07 -8.52 4.44
CA LYS A 206 -31.80 -7.70 3.50
C LYS A 206 -32.03 -6.31 4.08
N VAL A 207 -31.77 -5.31 3.26
CA VAL A 207 -32.05 -3.91 3.57
C VAL A 207 -33.54 -3.68 3.63
N GLU A 208 -34.02 -3.00 4.66
CA GLU A 208 -35.43 -2.66 4.89
C GLU A 208 -35.64 -1.15 4.82
N LYS A 209 -36.89 -0.75 4.60
CA LYS A 209 -37.25 0.69 4.70
C LYS A 209 -37.06 1.18 6.14
N GLY A 210 -36.38 2.32 6.29
CA GLY A 210 -36.02 2.87 7.58
C GLY A 210 -34.61 2.46 8.04
N ASP A 211 -33.94 1.51 7.35
CA ASP A 211 -32.55 1.17 7.66
C ASP A 211 -31.59 2.31 7.31
N PHE A 212 -30.60 2.52 8.16
CA PHE A 212 -29.34 3.12 7.75
C PHE A 212 -28.45 2.06 7.10
N ILE A 213 -27.70 2.47 6.08
CA ILE A 213 -26.65 1.66 5.47
C ILE A 213 -25.36 2.44 5.58
N THR A 214 -24.40 1.89 6.31
CA THR A 214 -23.03 2.41 6.36
C THR A 214 -22.19 1.66 5.34
N MET A 215 -21.56 2.42 4.45
CA MET A 215 -20.68 1.93 3.39
C MET A 215 -19.31 2.55 3.58
N ASP A 216 -18.29 1.72 3.77
CA ASP A 216 -16.89 2.12 3.87
C ASP A 216 -16.11 1.38 2.79
N PHE A 217 -15.58 2.13 1.84
CA PHE A 217 -14.96 1.57 0.64
C PHE A 217 -13.97 2.54 0.02
N GLY A 218 -13.04 2.00 -0.73
CA GLY A 218 -12.04 2.75 -1.45
C GLY A 218 -11.36 1.91 -2.51
N CYS A 219 -10.70 2.55 -3.44
CA CYS A 219 -10.04 1.88 -4.55
C CYS A 219 -8.58 2.30 -4.71
N VAL A 220 -7.85 1.64 -5.60
CA VAL A 220 -6.44 1.89 -5.85
C VAL A 220 -6.23 2.30 -7.30
N VAL A 221 -5.53 3.42 -7.52
CA VAL A 221 -5.08 3.89 -8.83
C VAL A 221 -3.60 4.24 -8.74
N ASP A 222 -2.80 3.74 -9.67
CA ASP A 222 -1.33 3.89 -9.67
C ASP A 222 -0.70 3.56 -8.29
N GLY A 223 -1.32 2.61 -7.52
CA GLY A 223 -0.90 2.19 -6.19
C GLY A 223 -1.23 3.15 -5.05
N TYR A 224 -2.01 4.19 -5.30
CA TYR A 224 -2.50 5.12 -4.30
C TYR A 224 -3.96 4.84 -4.00
N CYS A 225 -4.32 4.90 -2.71
CA CYS A 225 -5.63 4.53 -2.22
C CYS A 225 -6.53 5.75 -2.06
N SER A 226 -7.82 5.56 -2.31
CA SER A 226 -8.90 6.34 -1.69
C SER A 226 -9.47 5.57 -0.51
N ASP A 227 -10.20 6.29 0.33
CA ASP A 227 -10.85 5.77 1.54
C ASP A 227 -12.03 6.69 1.87
N MET A 228 -13.26 6.14 1.91
CA MET A 228 -14.46 6.94 2.13
C MET A 228 -15.54 6.15 2.83
N THR A 229 -16.01 6.66 3.97
CA THR A 229 -17.20 6.16 4.63
C THR A 229 -18.40 7.08 4.37
N ARG A 230 -19.55 6.52 4.03
CA ARG A 230 -20.85 7.23 3.89
C ARG A 230 -21.96 6.40 4.46
N THR A 231 -22.92 7.08 5.10
CA THR A 231 -24.15 6.48 5.57
C THR A 231 -25.34 7.07 4.81
N VAL A 232 -26.24 6.22 4.36
CA VAL A 232 -27.48 6.60 3.70
C VAL A 232 -28.68 5.95 4.38
N ALA A 233 -29.86 6.52 4.21
CA ALA A 233 -31.10 5.96 4.71
C ALA A 233 -31.97 5.43 3.56
N ILE A 234 -32.66 4.32 3.80
CA ILE A 234 -33.61 3.75 2.83
C ILE A 234 -35.02 4.18 3.15
N GLY A 235 -35.54 5.09 2.33
CA GLY A 235 -36.88 5.66 2.52
C GLY A 235 -36.94 6.66 3.68
N GLN A 236 -38.02 6.60 4.46
CA GLN A 236 -38.20 7.51 5.60
C GLN A 236 -37.57 6.92 6.87
N VAL A 237 -36.83 7.75 7.58
CA VAL A 237 -36.28 7.47 8.91
C VAL A 237 -37.09 8.18 9.99
N SER A 238 -37.06 7.69 11.23
CA SER A 238 -37.73 8.30 12.37
C SER A 238 -37.08 9.62 12.77
N GLU A 239 -37.79 10.44 13.56
CA GLU A 239 -37.22 11.66 14.15
C GLU A 239 -36.05 11.35 15.08
N GLU A 240 -36.11 10.24 15.83
CA GLU A 240 -35.04 9.78 16.69
C GLU A 240 -33.79 9.43 15.87
N GLN A 241 -33.93 8.70 14.76
CA GLN A 241 -32.85 8.38 13.87
C GLN A 241 -32.20 9.65 13.27
N ARG A 242 -33.02 10.66 12.90
CA ARG A 242 -32.49 11.94 12.41
C ARG A 242 -31.73 12.72 13.48
N HIS A 243 -32.19 12.62 14.74
CA HIS A 243 -31.56 13.31 15.85
C HIS A 243 -30.21 12.70 16.21
N VAL A 244 -30.08 11.37 16.08
CA VAL A 244 -28.84 10.64 16.40
C VAL A 244 -27.78 10.81 15.32
N TYR A 245 -28.18 10.88 14.04
CA TYR A 245 -27.28 11.03 12.90
C TYR A 245 -26.95 12.50 12.60
#